data_ebdd541815c054ebf790c565af613a75
#
_entry.id   ebdd541815c054ebf790c565af613a75
#
_cell.length_a   1.000
_cell.length_b   1.000
_cell.length_c   1.000
_cell.angle_alpha   90.00
_cell.angle_beta   90.00
_cell.angle_gamma   90.00
#
_symmetry.space_group_name_H-M   'P 1'
#
loop_
_entity.id
_entity.type
_entity.pdbx_description
1 polymer ?
#
loop_
_entity_poly.entity_id
_entity_poly.type
_entity_poly.pdbx_seq_one_letter_code
_entity_poly.pdbx_strand_id
1 'polypeptide(L)'
;VCVGQVFQEAMIIAYGDGRNGKSTFWNTLSRVMGSYSGNISADTLTMNCKRNVKPEMAETKGKRIMIAAELEEGTRLNTSMVKQLTSTDPVFAEKKYKDPFSFVPSHTLVLYTNHLPKVGAKDTGIWRRLIVIPFKAKIEGNSDIKNYTEYLCENAGEAIMKWMIEGAQQAIDLGFKFPFPKCVSDAIAAYKAENDWLGHFIEECCEVGSDLTAKSGELYSTYRAYSAANGEYVRSTTDFYSALEADGFIRLRTRTGNMIKGLQIVSTNSLQDEFPDFLT
;
A
#
# COMPACT_ATOMS: atom_id res chain seq x y z
N VAL A 1 12.99 3.39 -14.04
CA VAL A 1 12.15 4.13 -15.00
C VAL A 1 12.72 4.09 -16.41
N CYS A 2 13.98 4.43 -16.67
CA CYS A 2 14.54 4.53 -18.02
C CYS A 2 14.83 3.20 -18.73
N VAL A 3 14.92 2.09 -18.01
CA VAL A 3 15.39 0.80 -18.57
C VAL A 3 14.36 0.11 -19.48
N GLY A 4 13.07 0.36 -19.25
CA GLY A 4 12.02 -0.17 -20.13
C GLY A 4 11.67 -1.63 -19.96
N GLN A 5 12.03 -2.19 -18.83
CA GLN A 5 11.67 -3.52 -18.39
C GLN A 5 11.45 -3.49 -16.87
N VAL A 6 10.53 -4.29 -16.38
CA VAL A 6 10.32 -4.45 -14.94
C VAL A 6 11.37 -5.42 -14.41
N PHE A 7 12.30 -4.94 -13.60
CA PHE A 7 13.29 -5.74 -12.88
C PHE A 7 12.92 -5.93 -11.41
N GLN A 8 12.23 -4.94 -10.85
CA GLN A 8 11.65 -5.03 -9.53
C GLN A 8 10.14 -4.89 -9.68
N GLU A 9 9.40 -5.89 -9.27
CA GLU A 9 7.95 -5.89 -9.25
C GLU A 9 7.45 -4.95 -8.14
N ALA A 10 7.69 -3.64 -8.27
CA ALA A 10 7.44 -2.68 -7.21
C ALA A 10 6.57 -1.51 -7.65
N MET A 11 5.78 -1.01 -6.70
CA MET A 11 5.07 0.26 -6.77
C MET A 11 5.70 1.23 -5.77
N ILE A 12 6.02 2.42 -6.23
CA ILE A 12 6.50 3.50 -5.38
C ILE A 12 5.31 4.27 -4.83
N ILE A 13 5.22 4.42 -3.52
CA ILE A 13 4.27 5.30 -2.85
C ILE A 13 5.04 6.49 -2.29
N ALA A 14 4.88 7.64 -2.92
CA ALA A 14 5.41 8.91 -2.42
C ALA A 14 4.37 9.52 -1.46
N TYR A 15 4.68 9.50 -0.17
CA TYR A 15 3.75 9.82 0.91
C TYR A 15 4.23 11.03 1.72
N GLY A 16 3.29 11.81 2.20
CA GLY A 16 3.53 12.92 3.15
C GLY A 16 2.43 13.97 3.04
N ASP A 17 2.36 14.81 4.05
CA ASP A 17 1.41 15.92 4.12
C ASP A 17 1.58 16.89 2.93
N GLY A 18 0.62 17.75 2.68
CA GLY A 18 0.68 18.68 1.57
C GLY A 18 1.93 19.62 1.60
N ARG A 19 2.17 20.32 0.50
CA ARG A 19 3.25 21.32 0.36
C ARG A 19 4.68 20.79 0.58
N ASN A 20 4.99 19.62 0.09
CA ASN A 20 6.30 18.97 0.25
C ASN A 20 6.98 18.61 -1.08
N GLY A 21 6.42 19.06 -2.20
CA GLY A 21 7.01 18.89 -3.52
C GLY A 21 6.77 17.53 -4.19
N LYS A 22 5.96 16.62 -3.61
CA LYS A 22 5.65 15.31 -4.23
C LYS A 22 5.18 15.43 -5.67
N SER A 23 4.10 16.18 -5.89
CA SER A 23 3.50 16.37 -7.21
C SER A 23 4.45 17.07 -8.17
N THR A 24 5.16 18.11 -7.71
CA THR A 24 6.18 18.80 -8.51
C THR A 24 7.25 17.83 -8.99
N PHE A 25 7.79 17.01 -8.10
CA PHE A 25 8.83 16.03 -8.42
C PHE A 25 8.36 15.03 -9.49
N TRP A 26 7.25 14.35 -9.24
CA TRP A 26 6.76 13.30 -10.14
C TRP A 26 6.23 13.84 -11.46
N ASN A 27 5.56 14.99 -11.45
CA ASN A 27 5.09 15.63 -12.67
C ASN A 27 6.25 16.15 -13.54
N THR A 28 7.33 16.64 -12.92
CA THR A 28 8.53 17.03 -13.66
C THR A 28 9.16 15.82 -14.36
N LEU A 29 9.36 14.71 -13.65
CA LEU A 29 9.88 13.48 -14.26
C LEU A 29 8.97 12.98 -15.39
N SER A 30 7.66 13.01 -15.18
CA SER A 30 6.67 12.64 -16.19
C SER A 30 6.79 13.51 -17.46
N ARG A 31 6.88 14.81 -17.31
CA ARG A 31 7.01 15.74 -18.46
C ARG A 31 8.34 15.57 -19.20
N VAL A 32 9.45 15.40 -18.48
CA VAL A 32 10.76 15.14 -19.06
C VAL A 32 10.77 13.82 -19.84
N MET A 33 10.06 12.79 -19.36
CA MET A 33 9.89 11.51 -20.07
C MET A 33 8.94 11.60 -21.29
N GLY A 34 8.15 12.63 -21.40
CA GLY A 34 7.24 12.87 -22.53
C GLY A 34 6.31 11.68 -22.79
N SER A 35 6.29 11.16 -24.02
CA SER A 35 5.40 10.05 -24.42
C SER A 35 5.68 8.73 -23.70
N TYR A 36 6.82 8.58 -23.04
CA TYR A 36 7.14 7.42 -22.20
C TYR A 36 6.49 7.46 -20.82
N SER A 37 5.90 8.58 -20.44
CA SER A 37 5.09 8.68 -19.24
C SER A 37 3.59 8.53 -19.50
N GLY A 38 2.82 8.21 -18.48
CA GLY A 38 1.37 8.15 -18.53
C GLY A 38 0.77 8.33 -17.14
N ASN A 39 -0.52 8.62 -17.12
CA ASN A 39 -1.30 8.72 -15.89
C ASN A 39 -2.34 7.59 -15.86
N ILE A 40 -2.60 7.10 -14.66
CA ILE A 40 -3.68 6.16 -14.36
C ILE A 40 -4.50 6.76 -13.22
N SER A 41 -5.81 6.60 -13.26
CA SER A 41 -6.61 7.06 -12.13
C SER A 41 -6.28 6.28 -10.87
N ALA A 42 -6.15 6.96 -9.74
CA ALA A 42 -5.89 6.32 -8.47
C ALA A 42 -6.97 5.30 -8.07
N ASP A 43 -8.24 5.52 -8.47
CA ASP A 43 -9.34 4.57 -8.26
C ASP A 43 -9.04 3.19 -8.83
N THR A 44 -8.30 3.10 -9.94
CA THR A 44 -7.91 1.82 -10.56
C THR A 44 -7.12 0.95 -9.59
N LEU A 45 -6.41 1.57 -8.66
CA LEU A 45 -5.62 0.90 -7.64
C LEU A 45 -6.43 0.57 -6.37
N THR A 46 -7.75 0.83 -6.36
CA THR A 46 -8.60 0.67 -5.18
C THR A 46 -9.59 -0.48 -5.31
N MET A 47 -10.01 -1.04 -4.16
CA MET A 47 -11.03 -2.11 -4.12
C MET A 47 -12.41 -1.61 -4.55
N ASN A 48 -12.69 -0.32 -4.45
CA ASN A 48 -13.99 0.27 -4.75
C ASN A 48 -14.15 0.69 -6.22
N CYS A 49 -13.16 0.44 -7.06
CA CYS A 49 -13.23 0.75 -8.49
C CYS A 49 -14.32 -0.09 -9.17
N LYS A 50 -15.42 0.55 -9.55
CA LYS A 50 -16.58 -0.10 -10.22
C LYS A 50 -16.52 0.00 -11.75
N ARG A 51 -15.58 0.76 -12.30
CA ARG A 51 -15.47 0.97 -13.75
C ARG A 51 -14.62 -0.10 -14.43
N ASN A 52 -14.77 -0.22 -15.73
CA ASN A 52 -13.89 -1.07 -16.52
C ASN A 52 -12.49 -0.41 -16.61
N VAL A 53 -11.49 -1.04 -16.02
CA VAL A 53 -10.10 -0.56 -16.01
C VAL A 53 -9.26 -1.02 -17.20
N LYS A 54 -9.77 -1.94 -18.04
CA LYS A 54 -9.03 -2.48 -19.19
C LYS A 54 -8.53 -1.40 -20.17
N PRO A 55 -9.28 -0.33 -20.47
CA PRO A 55 -8.79 0.74 -21.33
C PRO A 55 -7.61 1.50 -20.72
N GLU A 56 -7.62 1.75 -19.41
CA GLU A 56 -6.49 2.39 -18.72
C GLU A 56 -5.26 1.48 -18.70
N MET A 57 -5.45 0.18 -18.51
CA MET A 57 -4.37 -0.80 -18.63
C MET A 57 -3.76 -0.78 -20.04
N ALA A 58 -4.57 -0.63 -21.07
CA ALA A 58 -4.09 -0.54 -22.46
C ALA A 58 -3.19 0.68 -22.70
N GLU A 59 -3.42 1.79 -21.98
CA GLU A 59 -2.57 3.00 -22.06
C GLU A 59 -1.21 2.82 -21.37
N THR A 60 -1.03 1.80 -20.52
CA THR A 60 0.27 1.53 -19.87
C THR A 60 1.27 0.86 -20.83
N LYS A 61 0.81 0.32 -21.97
CA LYS A 61 1.68 -0.35 -22.95
C LYS A 61 2.77 0.59 -23.48
N GLY A 62 4.02 0.18 -23.32
CA GLY A 62 5.20 0.92 -23.80
C GLY A 62 5.60 2.10 -22.91
N LYS A 63 4.88 2.37 -21.86
CA LYS A 63 5.25 3.39 -20.88
C LYS A 63 6.43 2.95 -20.02
N ARG A 64 7.17 3.92 -19.47
CA ARG A 64 8.28 3.75 -18.56
C ARG A 64 7.93 4.17 -17.13
N ILE A 65 7.02 5.12 -17.01
CA ILE A 65 6.48 5.59 -15.74
C ILE A 65 4.97 5.77 -15.87
N MET A 66 4.23 5.23 -14.91
CA MET A 66 2.80 5.43 -14.76
C MET A 66 2.53 6.06 -13.41
N ILE A 67 1.81 7.16 -13.40
CA ILE A 67 1.53 7.94 -12.20
C ILE A 67 0.05 7.88 -11.87
N ALA A 68 -0.24 7.48 -10.64
CA ALA A 68 -1.52 7.67 -9.97
C ALA A 68 -1.38 8.77 -8.92
N ALA A 69 -2.40 9.60 -8.78
CA ALA A 69 -2.35 10.75 -7.90
C ALA A 69 -3.58 10.79 -6.99
N GLU A 70 -3.33 11.09 -5.72
CA GLU A 70 -4.31 11.36 -4.68
C GLU A 70 -5.32 10.23 -4.43
N LEU A 71 -5.27 9.70 -3.23
CA LEU A 71 -6.27 8.78 -2.69
C LEU A 71 -7.02 9.46 -1.54
N GLU A 72 -8.29 9.17 -1.44
CA GLU A 72 -9.08 9.56 -0.28
C GLU A 72 -8.62 8.77 0.96
N GLU A 73 -8.78 9.37 2.12
CA GLU A 73 -8.49 8.74 3.41
C GLU A 73 -9.33 7.45 3.59
N GLY A 74 -8.75 6.45 4.23
CA GLY A 74 -9.41 5.17 4.48
C GLY A 74 -9.57 4.26 3.26
N THR A 75 -9.12 4.69 2.08
CA THR A 75 -9.18 3.89 0.84
C THR A 75 -8.38 2.60 0.97
N ARG A 76 -8.95 1.48 0.48
CA ARG A 76 -8.30 0.17 0.48
C ARG A 76 -7.67 -0.15 -0.88
N LEU A 77 -6.41 -0.56 -0.86
CA LEU A 77 -5.66 -0.93 -2.06
C LEU A 77 -6.18 -2.24 -2.67
N ASN A 78 -6.36 -2.26 -3.99
CA ASN A 78 -6.58 -3.49 -4.75
C ASN A 78 -5.24 -4.18 -5.03
N THR A 79 -4.86 -5.08 -4.15
CA THR A 79 -3.56 -5.75 -4.20
C THR A 79 -3.39 -6.59 -5.45
N SER A 80 -4.47 -7.17 -5.99
CA SER A 80 -4.45 -7.93 -7.25
C SER A 80 -4.12 -7.02 -8.44
N MET A 81 -4.73 -5.83 -8.51
CA MET A 81 -4.47 -4.86 -9.57
C MET A 81 -3.03 -4.35 -9.50
N VAL A 82 -2.53 -4.03 -8.31
CA VAL A 82 -1.14 -3.60 -8.13
C VAL A 82 -0.17 -4.70 -8.55
N LYS A 83 -0.40 -5.96 -8.13
CA LYS A 83 0.42 -7.10 -8.54
C LYS A 83 0.43 -7.27 -10.06
N GLN A 84 -0.71 -7.09 -10.72
CA GLN A 84 -0.83 -7.21 -12.16
C GLN A 84 -0.08 -6.09 -12.89
N LEU A 85 -0.22 -4.82 -12.46
CA LEU A 85 0.44 -3.67 -13.07
C LEU A 85 1.95 -3.62 -12.82
N THR A 86 2.44 -4.31 -11.81
CA THR A 86 3.87 -4.39 -11.48
C THR A 86 4.51 -5.73 -11.87
N SER A 87 3.77 -6.63 -12.52
CA SER A 87 4.24 -7.97 -12.90
C SER A 87 5.21 -7.93 -14.08
N THR A 88 6.01 -8.98 -14.17
CA THR A 88 6.77 -9.35 -15.37
C THR A 88 5.99 -10.29 -16.30
N ASP A 89 4.80 -10.73 -15.89
CA ASP A 89 3.92 -11.56 -16.69
C ASP A 89 3.11 -10.72 -17.68
N PRO A 90 2.66 -11.32 -18.82
CA PRO A 90 1.76 -10.65 -19.74
C PRO A 90 0.44 -10.27 -19.07
N VAL A 91 0.01 -9.03 -19.25
CA VAL A 91 -1.29 -8.53 -18.83
C VAL A 91 -2.23 -8.38 -20.01
N PHE A 92 -3.49 -8.67 -19.77
CA PHE A 92 -4.54 -8.55 -20.77
C PHE A 92 -5.20 -7.17 -20.68
N ALA A 93 -5.29 -6.50 -21.81
CA ALA A 93 -5.89 -5.17 -21.94
C ALA A 93 -6.75 -5.06 -23.18
N GLU A 94 -7.64 -4.10 -23.17
CA GLU A 94 -8.60 -3.89 -24.27
C GLU A 94 -8.85 -2.38 -24.43
N LYS A 95 -8.60 -1.86 -25.62
CA LYS A 95 -9.01 -0.50 -25.96
C LYS A 95 -10.49 -0.49 -26.37
N LYS A 96 -11.20 0.58 -26.04
CA LYS A 96 -12.60 0.74 -26.39
C LYS A 96 -12.79 0.55 -27.91
N TYR A 97 -13.68 -0.35 -28.27
CA TYR A 97 -13.98 -0.72 -29.67
C TYR A 97 -12.81 -1.29 -30.49
N LYS A 98 -11.84 -1.93 -29.83
CA LYS A 98 -10.73 -2.60 -30.50
C LYS A 98 -10.56 -4.01 -29.93
N ASP A 99 -9.90 -4.86 -30.70
CA ASP A 99 -9.58 -6.21 -30.24
C ASP A 99 -8.69 -6.18 -29.00
N PRO A 100 -8.96 -7.09 -28.06
CA PRO A 100 -8.12 -7.24 -26.88
C PRO A 100 -6.71 -7.73 -27.26
N PHE A 101 -5.73 -7.37 -26.44
CA PHE A 101 -4.34 -7.75 -26.65
C PHE A 101 -3.64 -8.00 -25.30
N SER A 102 -2.52 -8.70 -25.37
CA SER A 102 -1.63 -8.89 -24.21
C SER A 102 -0.32 -8.16 -24.42
N PHE A 103 0.29 -7.70 -23.34
CA PHE A 103 1.62 -7.11 -23.33
C PHE A 103 2.27 -7.30 -21.97
N VAL A 104 3.60 -7.26 -21.93
CA VAL A 104 4.37 -7.28 -20.67
C VAL A 104 4.52 -5.83 -20.20
N PRO A 105 4.18 -5.51 -18.93
CA PRO A 105 4.43 -4.19 -18.36
C PRO A 105 5.90 -3.79 -18.46
N SER A 106 6.15 -2.52 -18.75
CA SER A 106 7.51 -1.97 -18.90
C SER A 106 7.72 -0.69 -18.09
N HIS A 107 6.77 -0.39 -17.21
CA HIS A 107 6.72 0.83 -16.44
C HIS A 107 6.98 0.60 -14.95
N THR A 108 7.45 1.64 -14.30
CA THR A 108 7.42 1.78 -12.85
C THR A 108 6.10 2.45 -12.47
N LEU A 109 5.33 1.80 -11.61
CA LEU A 109 4.08 2.36 -11.08
C LEU A 109 4.39 3.25 -9.88
N VAL A 110 3.87 4.47 -9.90
CA VAL A 110 4.03 5.47 -8.84
C VAL A 110 2.66 5.94 -8.38
N LEU A 111 2.46 5.99 -7.08
CA LEU A 111 1.35 6.66 -6.43
C LEU A 111 1.91 7.77 -5.55
N TYR A 112 1.52 9.03 -5.78
CA TYR A 112 1.78 10.07 -4.80
C TYR A 112 0.48 10.47 -4.10
N THR A 113 0.50 10.51 -2.77
CA THR A 113 -0.70 10.71 -1.96
C THR A 113 -0.37 11.32 -0.59
N ASN A 114 -1.38 11.93 0.03
CA ASN A 114 -1.31 12.38 1.42
C ASN A 114 -1.78 11.28 2.40
N HIS A 115 -2.51 10.29 1.91
CA HIS A 115 -3.06 9.21 2.74
C HIS A 115 -2.59 7.85 2.23
N LEU A 116 -1.94 7.09 3.09
CA LEU A 116 -1.54 5.72 2.76
C LEU A 116 -2.79 4.83 2.66
N PRO A 117 -2.97 4.06 1.56
CA PRO A 117 -4.12 3.19 1.42
C PRO A 117 -4.04 2.00 2.39
N LYS A 118 -5.17 1.54 2.91
CA LYS A 118 -5.20 0.32 3.74
C LYS A 118 -4.81 -0.91 2.93
N VAL A 119 -3.93 -1.75 3.48
CA VAL A 119 -3.39 -2.97 2.85
C VAL A 119 -3.67 -4.16 3.76
N GLY A 120 -3.89 -5.35 3.20
CA GLY A 120 -4.00 -6.56 4.00
C GLY A 120 -2.65 -6.92 4.65
N ALA A 121 -2.60 -6.95 5.97
CA ALA A 121 -1.36 -7.17 6.73
C ALA A 121 -0.60 -8.45 6.31
N LYS A 122 -1.31 -9.51 5.98
CA LYS A 122 -0.75 -10.84 5.68
C LYS A 122 -0.44 -11.11 4.21
N ASP A 123 -0.70 -10.18 3.30
CA ASP A 123 -0.33 -10.32 1.89
C ASP A 123 1.16 -10.03 1.68
N THR A 124 2.02 -11.00 1.99
CA THR A 124 3.48 -10.87 1.80
C THR A 124 3.84 -10.52 0.36
N GLY A 125 3.03 -10.95 -0.60
CA GLY A 125 3.21 -10.67 -2.02
C GLY A 125 3.04 -9.19 -2.37
N ILE A 126 2.17 -8.46 -1.67
CA ILE A 126 2.03 -7.01 -1.86
C ILE A 126 3.12 -6.26 -1.10
N TRP A 127 3.42 -6.64 0.15
CA TRP A 127 4.40 -5.92 0.97
C TRP A 127 5.80 -5.87 0.34
N ARG A 128 6.24 -6.93 -0.33
CA ARG A 128 7.51 -6.93 -1.07
C ARG A 128 7.52 -5.98 -2.27
N ARG A 129 6.34 -5.54 -2.73
CA ARG A 129 6.16 -4.65 -3.89
C ARG A 129 6.01 -3.18 -3.51
N LEU A 130 5.78 -2.86 -2.26
CA LEU A 130 5.55 -1.49 -1.82
C LEU A 130 6.85 -0.83 -1.38
N ILE A 131 7.22 0.26 -2.05
CA ILE A 131 8.35 1.11 -1.68
C ILE A 131 7.77 2.45 -1.24
N VAL A 132 7.80 2.74 0.06
CA VAL A 132 7.25 3.96 0.63
C VAL A 132 8.35 5.00 0.78
N ILE A 133 8.23 6.11 0.03
CA ILE A 133 9.18 7.23 0.08
C ILE A 133 8.52 8.38 0.84
N PRO A 134 8.97 8.68 2.08
CA PRO A 134 8.39 9.76 2.87
C PRO A 134 8.91 11.13 2.40
N PHE A 135 7.99 12.02 2.05
CA PHE A 135 8.26 13.42 1.73
C PHE A 135 8.00 14.28 2.98
N LYS A 136 9.05 14.55 3.76
CA LYS A 136 8.95 15.22 5.06
C LYS A 136 9.20 16.73 4.99
N ALA A 137 9.60 17.25 3.82
CA ALA A 137 9.83 18.67 3.65
C ALA A 137 8.52 19.46 3.74
N LYS A 138 8.60 20.72 4.17
CA LYS A 138 7.51 21.68 4.15
C LYS A 138 7.97 22.90 3.35
N ILE A 139 7.27 23.16 2.26
CA ILE A 139 7.59 24.25 1.33
C ILE A 139 6.66 25.42 1.65
N GLU A 140 7.22 26.51 2.19
CA GLU A 140 6.49 27.69 2.65
C GLU A 140 7.22 28.99 2.29
N GLY A 141 6.47 30.10 2.28
CA GLY A 141 7.03 31.42 2.04
C GLY A 141 7.74 31.53 0.68
N ASN A 142 8.96 32.04 0.67
CA ASN A 142 9.75 32.24 -0.54
C ASN A 142 10.17 30.95 -1.25
N SER A 143 10.05 29.79 -0.61
CA SER A 143 10.32 28.48 -1.21
C SER A 143 9.12 27.95 -2.03
N ASP A 144 7.93 28.54 -1.88
CA ASP A 144 6.73 28.17 -2.64
C ASP A 144 6.71 28.87 -4.01
N ILE A 145 7.46 28.31 -4.95
CA ILE A 145 7.55 28.82 -6.32
C ILE A 145 6.39 28.26 -7.13
N LYS A 146 5.54 29.14 -7.66
CA LYS A 146 4.41 28.73 -8.51
C LYS A 146 4.90 28.21 -9.86
N ASN A 147 4.17 27.25 -10.42
CA ASN A 147 4.48 26.59 -11.70
C ASN A 147 5.91 26.02 -11.78
N TYR A 148 6.46 25.60 -10.62
CA TYR A 148 7.85 25.16 -10.54
C TYR A 148 8.14 23.92 -11.41
N THR A 149 7.16 23.06 -11.66
CA THR A 149 7.26 21.96 -12.64
C THR A 149 7.62 22.48 -14.03
N GLU A 150 6.95 23.52 -14.49
CA GLU A 150 7.19 24.16 -15.80
C GLU A 150 8.58 24.75 -15.87
N TYR A 151 8.92 25.56 -14.85
CA TYR A 151 10.26 26.14 -14.72
C TYR A 151 11.37 25.07 -14.77
N LEU A 152 11.22 23.96 -14.06
CA LEU A 152 12.20 22.87 -14.07
C LEU A 152 12.31 22.19 -15.42
N CYS A 153 11.20 21.98 -16.12
CA CYS A 153 11.22 21.37 -17.45
C CYS A 153 11.92 22.25 -18.48
N GLU A 154 11.66 23.57 -18.44
CA GLU A 154 12.22 24.52 -19.39
C GLU A 154 13.71 24.83 -19.13
N ASN A 155 14.11 24.92 -17.87
CA ASN A 155 15.46 25.39 -17.50
C ASN A 155 16.41 24.26 -17.08
N ALA A 156 15.90 23.09 -16.72
CA ALA A 156 16.69 21.97 -16.21
C ALA A 156 16.30 20.60 -16.81
N GLY A 157 15.44 20.55 -17.83
CA GLY A 157 14.91 19.31 -18.39
C GLY A 157 16.01 18.35 -18.86
N GLU A 158 17.04 18.86 -19.53
CA GLU A 158 18.20 18.07 -20.00
C GLU A 158 19.01 17.52 -18.83
N ALA A 159 19.25 18.33 -17.80
CA ALA A 159 19.96 17.91 -16.60
C ALA A 159 19.20 16.84 -15.82
N ILE A 160 17.87 16.98 -15.73
CA ILE A 160 16.99 15.98 -15.11
C ILE A 160 17.02 14.68 -15.91
N MET A 161 16.94 14.74 -17.23
CA MET A 161 17.05 13.53 -18.07
C MET A 161 18.41 12.86 -17.88
N LYS A 162 19.50 13.61 -17.87
CA LYS A 162 20.84 13.08 -17.60
C LYS A 162 20.91 12.39 -16.25
N TRP A 163 20.42 13.02 -15.20
CA TRP A 163 20.33 12.45 -13.85
C TRP A 163 19.53 11.13 -13.82
N MET A 164 18.39 11.07 -14.55
CA MET A 164 17.60 9.84 -14.66
C MET A 164 18.36 8.72 -15.39
N ILE A 165 19.14 9.03 -16.42
CA ILE A 165 19.96 8.06 -17.16
C ILE A 165 21.12 7.58 -16.28
N GLU A 166 21.79 8.44 -15.56
CA GLU A 166 22.84 8.10 -14.60
C GLU A 166 22.31 7.18 -13.50
N GLY A 167 21.12 7.48 -12.96
CA GLY A 167 20.45 6.61 -12.00
C GLY A 167 20.08 5.23 -12.59
N ALA A 168 19.68 5.19 -13.86
CA ALA A 168 19.42 3.92 -14.54
C ALA A 168 20.69 3.10 -14.74
N GLN A 169 21.82 3.74 -15.08
CA GLN A 169 23.11 3.07 -15.18
C GLN A 169 23.56 2.48 -13.84
N GLN A 170 23.47 3.27 -12.75
CA GLN A 170 23.75 2.78 -11.40
C GLN A 170 22.86 1.59 -11.03
N ALA A 171 21.59 1.61 -11.42
CA ALA A 171 20.68 0.51 -11.19
C ALA A 171 21.12 -0.78 -11.89
N ILE A 172 21.59 -0.66 -13.14
CA ILE A 172 22.11 -1.79 -13.92
C ILE A 172 23.38 -2.34 -13.27
N ASP A 173 24.30 -1.47 -12.91
CA ASP A 173 25.60 -1.83 -12.30
C ASP A 173 25.41 -2.56 -10.97
N LEU A 174 24.37 -2.22 -10.21
CA LEU A 174 23.96 -2.89 -8.96
C LEU A 174 23.13 -4.17 -9.19
N GLY A 175 22.89 -4.57 -10.44
CA GLY A 175 22.02 -5.70 -10.76
C GLY A 175 20.59 -5.53 -10.21
N PHE A 176 20.10 -4.30 -10.13
CA PHE A 176 18.79 -3.91 -9.58
C PHE A 176 18.58 -4.30 -8.11
N LYS A 177 19.65 -4.48 -7.35
CA LYS A 177 19.61 -4.74 -5.91
C LYS A 177 20.01 -3.49 -5.15
N PHE A 178 19.01 -2.75 -4.65
CA PHE A 178 19.26 -1.51 -3.92
C PHE A 178 19.14 -1.74 -2.42
N PRO A 179 20.12 -1.31 -1.61
CA PRO A 179 19.89 -1.11 -0.21
C PRO A 179 18.94 0.09 -0.02
N PHE A 180 17.80 -0.12 0.61
CA PHE A 180 16.92 1.00 0.92
C PHE A 180 17.55 1.91 1.97
N PRO A 181 17.50 3.24 1.80
CA PRO A 181 17.83 4.17 2.87
C PRO A 181 16.97 3.90 4.11
N LYS A 182 17.55 4.15 5.30
CA LYS A 182 16.86 3.90 6.58
C LYS A 182 15.47 4.54 6.64
N CYS A 183 15.30 5.76 6.13
CA CYS A 183 14.01 6.45 6.11
C CYS A 183 12.93 5.71 5.30
N VAL A 184 13.31 5.00 4.23
CA VAL A 184 12.40 4.19 3.41
C VAL A 184 12.06 2.90 4.14
N SER A 185 13.05 2.22 4.72
CA SER A 185 12.84 0.99 5.48
C SER A 185 11.96 1.23 6.71
N ASP A 186 12.22 2.30 7.44
CA ASP A 186 11.41 2.71 8.60
C ASP A 186 9.97 3.05 8.19
N ALA A 187 9.77 3.74 7.07
CA ALA A 187 8.44 4.08 6.56
C ALA A 187 7.65 2.82 6.15
N ILE A 188 8.29 1.85 5.50
CA ILE A 188 7.66 0.58 5.15
C ILE A 188 7.29 -0.21 6.41
N ALA A 189 8.18 -0.26 7.40
CA ALA A 189 7.92 -0.95 8.65
C ALA A 189 6.75 -0.32 9.44
N ALA A 190 6.72 0.99 9.56
CA ALA A 190 5.63 1.72 10.19
C ALA A 190 4.29 1.48 9.47
N TYR A 191 4.29 1.57 8.13
CA TYR A 191 3.10 1.34 7.33
C TYR A 191 2.57 -0.10 7.47
N LYS A 192 3.48 -1.08 7.55
CA LYS A 192 3.09 -2.48 7.77
C LYS A 192 2.50 -2.67 9.16
N ALA A 193 3.11 -2.09 10.19
CA ALA A 193 2.61 -2.15 11.56
C ALA A 193 1.21 -1.52 11.67
N GLU A 194 0.99 -0.34 11.10
CA GLU A 194 -0.32 0.34 11.07
C GLU A 194 -1.43 -0.51 10.42
N ASN A 195 -1.09 -1.39 9.48
CA ASN A 195 -2.03 -2.28 8.82
C ASN A 195 -2.19 -3.65 9.51
N ASP A 196 -1.51 -3.89 10.62
CA ASP A 196 -1.60 -5.16 11.37
C ASP A 196 -2.79 -5.18 12.34
N TRP A 197 -3.96 -5.15 11.76
CA TRP A 197 -5.24 -5.17 12.48
C TRP A 197 -5.39 -6.35 13.44
N LEU A 198 -4.78 -7.50 13.13
CA LEU A 198 -4.88 -8.68 14.00
C LEU A 198 -3.92 -8.59 15.17
N GLY A 199 -2.69 -8.11 14.92
CA GLY A 199 -1.72 -7.83 15.98
C GLY A 199 -2.28 -6.84 17.01
N HIS A 200 -2.86 -5.73 16.55
CA HIS A 200 -3.50 -4.75 17.43
C HIS A 200 -4.65 -5.35 18.23
N PHE A 201 -5.54 -6.12 17.59
CA PHE A 201 -6.62 -6.81 18.30
C PHE A 201 -6.10 -7.77 19.36
N ILE A 202 -5.07 -8.55 19.03
CA ILE A 202 -4.47 -9.50 19.98
C ILE A 202 -3.81 -8.76 21.15
N GLU A 203 -3.05 -7.71 20.85
CA GLU A 203 -2.35 -6.91 21.88
C GLU A 203 -3.32 -6.24 22.87
N GLU A 204 -4.44 -5.70 22.36
CA GLU A 204 -5.40 -4.96 23.20
C GLU A 204 -6.45 -5.85 23.88
N CYS A 205 -6.84 -6.96 23.25
CA CYS A 205 -7.99 -7.77 23.68
C CYS A 205 -7.64 -9.17 24.14
N CYS A 206 -6.39 -9.63 23.94
CA CYS A 206 -6.02 -11.01 24.21
C CYS A 206 -4.71 -11.12 25.00
N GLU A 207 -4.60 -12.19 25.75
CA GLU A 207 -3.34 -12.67 26.32
C GLU A 207 -2.86 -13.86 25.51
N VAL A 208 -1.57 -13.90 25.15
CA VAL A 208 -0.95 -14.97 24.35
C VAL A 208 -0.17 -15.92 25.24
N GLY A 209 -0.41 -17.22 25.13
CA GLY A 209 0.30 -18.24 25.87
C GLY A 209 -0.03 -19.67 25.37
N SER A 210 0.96 -20.54 25.36
CA SER A 210 0.88 -21.90 24.77
C SER A 210 -0.28 -22.75 25.32
N ASP A 211 -0.67 -22.52 26.57
CA ASP A 211 -1.69 -23.29 27.27
C ASP A 211 -3.05 -22.59 27.32
N LEU A 212 -3.10 -21.37 26.82
CA LEU A 212 -4.31 -20.56 26.80
C LEU A 212 -5.25 -21.00 25.68
N THR A 213 -6.54 -20.85 25.91
CA THR A 213 -7.56 -21.16 24.92
C THR A 213 -8.73 -20.20 24.99
N ALA A 214 -9.31 -19.87 23.85
CA ALA A 214 -10.54 -19.09 23.75
C ALA A 214 -11.59 -19.83 22.90
N LYS A 215 -12.89 -19.65 23.23
CA LYS A 215 -13.95 -20.13 22.37
C LYS A 215 -13.99 -19.30 21.08
N SER A 216 -14.00 -19.98 19.94
CA SER A 216 -13.95 -19.33 18.62
C SER A 216 -15.04 -18.26 18.45
N GLY A 217 -16.28 -18.57 18.85
CA GLY A 217 -17.41 -17.64 18.74
C GLY A 217 -17.26 -16.40 19.61
N GLU A 218 -16.82 -16.55 20.85
CA GLU A 218 -16.57 -15.44 21.76
C GLU A 218 -15.42 -14.55 21.24
N LEU A 219 -14.32 -15.16 20.78
CA LEU A 219 -13.19 -14.44 20.21
C LEU A 219 -13.59 -13.60 18.99
N TYR A 220 -14.38 -14.18 18.07
CA TYR A 220 -14.86 -13.42 16.91
C TYR A 220 -15.84 -12.32 17.29
N SER A 221 -16.67 -12.53 18.31
CA SER A 221 -17.59 -11.51 18.83
C SER A 221 -16.83 -10.32 19.42
N THR A 222 -15.77 -10.59 20.20
CA THR A 222 -14.89 -9.57 20.77
C THR A 222 -14.16 -8.80 19.66
N TYR A 223 -13.63 -9.51 18.64
CA TYR A 223 -13.02 -8.88 17.47
C TYR A 223 -13.99 -7.94 16.73
N ARG A 224 -15.24 -8.36 16.56
CA ARG A 224 -16.25 -7.50 15.91
C ARG A 224 -16.51 -6.23 16.69
N ALA A 225 -16.66 -6.34 18.02
CA ALA A 225 -16.88 -5.20 18.90
C ALA A 225 -15.68 -4.24 18.86
N TYR A 226 -14.47 -4.78 18.97
CA TYR A 226 -13.22 -4.04 18.87
C TYR A 226 -13.10 -3.27 17.55
N SER A 227 -13.28 -3.97 16.41
CA SER A 227 -13.18 -3.34 15.09
C SER A 227 -14.24 -2.26 14.88
N ALA A 228 -15.47 -2.47 15.38
CA ALA A 228 -16.54 -1.49 15.28
C ALA A 228 -16.24 -0.24 16.13
N ALA A 229 -15.71 -0.41 17.34
CA ALA A 229 -15.32 0.68 18.22
C ALA A 229 -14.20 1.55 17.63
N ASN A 230 -13.25 0.92 16.92
CA ASN A 230 -12.13 1.61 16.28
C ASN A 230 -12.43 2.07 14.84
N GLY A 231 -13.67 1.97 14.36
CA GLY A 231 -14.06 2.37 13.01
C GLY A 231 -13.38 1.55 11.92
N GLU A 232 -12.93 0.32 12.25
CA GLU A 232 -12.26 -0.57 11.32
C GLU A 232 -13.24 -1.46 10.56
N TYR A 233 -12.78 -1.95 9.40
CA TYR A 233 -13.56 -2.92 8.63
C TYR A 233 -13.60 -4.26 9.35
N VAL A 234 -14.81 -4.73 9.66
CA VAL A 234 -15.05 -6.04 10.27
C VAL A 234 -14.91 -7.12 9.19
N ARG A 235 -13.89 -7.96 9.31
CA ARG A 235 -13.62 -9.07 8.38
C ARG A 235 -14.59 -10.23 8.61
N SER A 236 -14.75 -11.06 7.58
CA SER A 236 -15.56 -12.28 7.69
C SER A 236 -14.95 -13.26 8.71
N THR A 237 -15.81 -14.18 9.24
CA THR A 237 -15.34 -15.27 10.11
C THR A 237 -14.24 -16.09 9.47
N THR A 238 -14.34 -16.36 8.17
CA THR A 238 -13.35 -17.13 7.41
C THR A 238 -12.00 -16.40 7.38
N ASP A 239 -12.00 -15.12 7.03
CA ASP A 239 -10.77 -14.31 6.98
C ASP A 239 -10.12 -14.18 8.35
N PHE A 240 -10.95 -13.99 9.40
CA PHE A 240 -10.47 -13.85 10.77
C PHE A 240 -9.75 -15.12 11.26
N TYR A 241 -10.38 -16.30 11.12
CA TYR A 241 -9.75 -17.54 11.56
C TYR A 241 -8.56 -17.93 10.69
N SER A 242 -8.61 -17.73 9.38
CA SER A 242 -7.45 -17.95 8.51
C SER A 242 -6.28 -17.04 8.89
N ALA A 243 -6.58 -15.82 9.35
CA ALA A 243 -5.57 -14.91 9.84
C ALA A 243 -4.93 -15.39 11.15
N LEU A 244 -5.71 -15.91 12.11
CA LEU A 244 -5.20 -16.50 13.35
C LEU A 244 -4.33 -17.73 13.08
N GLU A 245 -4.79 -18.63 12.22
CA GLU A 245 -4.04 -19.83 11.83
C GLU A 245 -2.71 -19.49 11.18
N ALA A 246 -2.68 -18.45 10.32
CA ALA A 246 -1.45 -17.96 9.70
C ALA A 246 -0.47 -17.31 10.70
N ASP A 247 -0.94 -16.82 11.86
CA ASP A 247 -0.10 -16.32 12.96
C ASP A 247 0.33 -17.43 13.94
N GLY A 248 -0.04 -18.69 13.64
CA GLY A 248 0.38 -19.86 14.42
C GLY A 248 -0.59 -20.28 15.52
N PHE A 249 -1.74 -19.65 15.65
CA PHE A 249 -2.79 -20.11 16.56
C PHE A 249 -3.48 -21.34 15.98
N ILE A 250 -3.84 -22.30 16.86
CA ILE A 250 -4.36 -23.58 16.43
C ILE A 250 -5.87 -23.65 16.68
N ARG A 251 -6.64 -23.93 15.63
CA ARG A 251 -8.08 -24.16 15.74
C ARG A 251 -8.34 -25.61 16.10
N LEU A 252 -9.04 -25.84 17.22
CA LEU A 252 -9.36 -27.15 17.75
C LEU A 252 -10.88 -27.34 17.81
N ARG A 253 -11.34 -28.55 17.49
CA ARG A 253 -12.72 -28.95 17.72
C ARG A 253 -12.79 -29.80 18.99
N THR A 254 -13.52 -29.32 20.00
CA THR A 254 -13.70 -29.95 21.29
C THR A 254 -15.16 -30.42 21.44
N ARG A 255 -15.46 -31.19 22.51
CA ARG A 255 -16.83 -31.54 22.85
C ARG A 255 -17.72 -30.32 23.17
N THR A 256 -17.15 -29.25 23.61
CA THR A 256 -17.82 -27.99 24.01
C THR A 256 -17.87 -26.94 22.88
N GLY A 257 -17.34 -27.27 21.70
CA GLY A 257 -17.35 -26.40 20.52
C GLY A 257 -15.96 -26.18 19.91
N ASN A 258 -15.87 -25.22 19.01
CA ASN A 258 -14.60 -24.83 18.39
C ASN A 258 -13.82 -23.89 19.32
N MET A 259 -12.54 -24.19 19.51
CA MET A 259 -11.61 -23.42 20.35
C MET A 259 -10.42 -22.95 19.52
N ILE A 260 -9.82 -21.85 19.93
CA ILE A 260 -8.53 -21.39 19.45
C ILE A 260 -7.52 -21.57 20.60
N LYS A 261 -6.43 -22.30 20.34
CA LYS A 261 -5.32 -22.51 21.28
C LYS A 261 -4.21 -21.50 20.98
N GLY A 262 -3.57 -21.04 22.03
CA GLY A 262 -2.45 -20.09 21.97
C GLY A 262 -2.79 -18.69 22.47
N LEU A 263 -4.07 -18.41 22.77
CA LEU A 263 -4.52 -17.13 23.32
C LEU A 263 -5.81 -17.29 24.14
N GLN A 264 -6.07 -16.30 24.99
CA GLN A 264 -7.36 -16.10 25.67
C GLN A 264 -7.78 -14.63 25.61
N ILE A 265 -9.10 -14.37 25.73
CA ILE A 265 -9.62 -13.00 25.81
C ILE A 265 -9.33 -12.45 27.19
N VAL A 266 -8.77 -11.24 27.26
CA VAL A 266 -8.62 -10.51 28.51
C VAL A 266 -10.01 -10.09 29.00
N SER A 267 -10.43 -10.59 30.16
CA SER A 267 -11.73 -10.23 30.74
C SER A 267 -11.76 -8.75 31.07
N THR A 268 -12.78 -8.05 30.60
CA THR A 268 -13.00 -6.60 30.75
C THR A 268 -13.18 -6.15 32.22
N ASN A 269 -13.08 -7.06 33.19
CA ASN A 269 -13.18 -6.72 34.62
C ASN A 269 -12.00 -5.92 35.16
N SER A 270 -10.87 -5.84 34.43
CA SER A 270 -9.74 -5.00 34.83
C SER A 270 -9.83 -3.53 34.40
N LEU A 271 -10.74 -3.21 33.44
CA LEU A 271 -10.95 -1.84 32.99
C LEU A 271 -12.06 -1.10 33.74
N GLN A 272 -12.88 -1.80 34.53
CA GLN A 272 -13.89 -1.16 35.39
C GLN A 272 -13.32 -0.67 36.73
N ASP A 273 -12.17 -1.14 37.13
CA ASP A 273 -11.53 -0.70 38.37
C ASP A 273 -10.70 0.59 38.23
N GLU A 274 -10.42 1.05 37.01
CA GLU A 274 -9.65 2.29 36.78
C GLU A 274 -10.52 3.54 36.53
N PHE A 275 -11.83 3.42 36.30
CA PHE A 275 -12.74 4.58 36.16
C PHE A 275 -14.05 4.38 36.93
N PRO A 276 -14.05 4.55 38.27
CA PRO A 276 -15.28 4.75 39.00
C PRO A 276 -15.78 6.18 38.73
N ASP A 277 -17.08 6.31 38.40
CA ASP A 277 -17.86 7.56 38.35
C ASP A 277 -17.73 8.48 37.13
N PHE A 278 -18.37 8.10 36.02
CA PHE A 278 -18.95 9.08 35.09
C PHE A 278 -20.26 8.57 34.46
N LEU A 279 -21.23 8.12 35.28
CA LEU A 279 -22.65 8.00 34.89
C LEU A 279 -23.52 8.18 36.14
N THR A 280 -23.80 9.41 36.47
CA THR A 280 -25.05 9.87 37.12
C THR A 280 -25.56 11.07 36.37
#